data_43d0f9860f1936543af02157e1e74cad
#
_entry.id   43d0f9860f1936543af02157e1e74cad
#
_cell.length_a   1.000
_cell.length_b   1.000
_cell.length_c   1.000
_cell.angle_alpha   90.00
_cell.angle_beta   90.00
_cell.angle_gamma   90.00
#
_symmetry.space_group_name_H-M   'P 1'
#
loop_
_entity.id
_entity.type
_entity.pdbx_description
1 polymer ?
#
loop_
_entity_poly.entity_id
_entity_poly.type
_entity_poly.pdbx_seq_one_letter_code
_entity_poly.pdbx_strand_id
1 'polypeptide(L)'
;VNSILDIACGLNPVAYVLSDNFDSRVRYEATDINLDNIELVNKILSLYDLQAKIYGSDILCDIPNGEWDVVFLFKIVPLLEQQKKGYFRSIIEQINSKFFIITFPTKSISGKNVGMKDYYENMMTKYIENSQMEIIFRKAYFNEIMFVIKK
;
A
#
# COMPACT_ATOMS: atom_id res chain seq x y z
N VAL A 1 -8.06 13.82 3.73
CA VAL A 1 -8.23 12.48 3.12
C VAL A 1 -9.60 11.98 3.50
N ASN A 2 -10.44 11.66 2.50
CA ASN A 2 -11.80 11.18 2.71
C ASN A 2 -11.93 9.70 2.35
N SER A 3 -10.98 9.15 1.57
CA SER A 3 -11.01 7.76 1.16
C SER A 3 -9.61 7.15 1.05
N ILE A 4 -9.49 5.92 1.54
CA ILE A 4 -8.25 5.12 1.54
C ILE A 4 -8.56 3.77 0.91
N LEU A 5 -7.67 3.32 0.01
CA LEU A 5 -7.58 1.93 -0.43
C LEU A 5 -6.28 1.33 0.09
N ASP A 6 -6.36 0.23 0.80
CA ASP A 6 -5.20 -0.48 1.37
C ASP A 6 -5.06 -1.86 0.71
N ILE A 7 -4.05 -2.03 -0.12
CA ILE A 7 -3.82 -3.25 -0.91
C ILE A 7 -2.80 -4.14 -0.22
N ALA A 8 -3.15 -5.42 -0.06
CA ALA A 8 -2.40 -6.38 0.75
C ALA A 8 -2.24 -5.87 2.20
N CYS A 9 -3.38 -5.52 2.77
CA CYS A 9 -3.46 -4.73 3.99
C CYS A 9 -2.92 -5.41 5.25
N GLY A 10 -2.88 -6.76 5.29
CA GLY A 10 -2.54 -7.49 6.50
C GLY A 10 -3.37 -7.01 7.69
N LEU A 11 -2.70 -6.53 8.74
CA LEU A 11 -3.34 -5.97 9.94
C LEU A 11 -3.34 -4.42 9.97
N ASN A 12 -3.02 -3.77 8.89
CA ASN A 12 -2.97 -2.31 8.80
C ASN A 12 -4.29 -1.61 9.18
N PRO A 13 -5.47 -2.12 8.77
CA PRO A 13 -6.73 -1.51 9.18
C PRO A 13 -6.91 -1.46 10.70
N VAL A 14 -6.37 -2.44 11.42
CA VAL A 14 -6.37 -2.45 12.89
C VAL A 14 -5.43 -1.36 13.43
N ALA A 15 -4.24 -1.22 12.84
CA ALA A 15 -3.32 -0.15 13.22
C ALA A 15 -3.92 1.24 12.97
N TYR A 16 -4.70 1.41 11.90
CA TYR A 16 -5.39 2.65 11.59
C TYR A 16 -6.39 3.04 12.68
N VAL A 17 -7.29 2.14 13.10
CA VAL A 17 -8.31 2.46 14.13
C VAL A 17 -7.71 2.66 15.52
N LEU A 18 -6.50 2.15 15.77
CA LEU A 18 -5.76 2.35 17.02
C LEU A 18 -4.84 3.59 16.98
N SER A 19 -4.75 4.28 15.86
CA SER A 19 -3.88 5.44 15.72
C SER A 19 -4.54 6.73 16.25
N ASP A 20 -3.70 7.68 16.69
CA ASP A 20 -4.15 9.02 17.08
C ASP A 20 -4.76 9.82 15.91
N ASN A 21 -4.56 9.36 14.67
CA ASN A 21 -5.07 9.98 13.44
C ASN A 21 -6.35 9.29 12.92
N PHE A 22 -6.95 8.41 13.71
CA PHE A 22 -8.19 7.74 13.33
C PHE A 22 -9.32 8.76 13.12
N ASP A 23 -9.98 8.67 11.97
CA ASP A 23 -11.18 9.44 11.63
C ASP A 23 -12.24 8.49 11.07
N SER A 24 -13.32 8.30 11.83
CA SER A 24 -14.42 7.38 11.45
C SER A 24 -15.16 7.78 10.18
N ARG A 25 -15.01 9.02 9.72
CA ARG A 25 -15.62 9.54 8.48
C ARG A 25 -14.88 9.11 7.21
N VAL A 26 -13.66 8.61 7.34
CA VAL A 26 -12.87 8.13 6.21
C VAL A 26 -13.46 6.82 5.69
N ARG A 27 -13.80 6.78 4.40
CA ARG A 27 -14.13 5.53 3.72
C ARG A 27 -12.85 4.70 3.56
N TYR A 28 -12.77 3.58 4.28
CA TYR A 28 -11.61 2.70 4.26
C TYR A 28 -11.95 1.39 3.52
N GLU A 29 -11.32 1.17 2.38
CA GLU A 29 -11.43 -0.08 1.64
C GLU A 29 -10.09 -0.81 1.69
N ALA A 30 -10.09 -2.11 1.99
CA ALA A 30 -8.86 -2.89 2.07
C ALA A 30 -9.03 -4.30 1.52
N THR A 31 -7.94 -4.81 0.95
CA THR A 31 -7.89 -6.16 0.38
C THR A 31 -6.66 -6.90 0.85
N ASP A 32 -6.81 -8.21 1.04
CA ASP A 32 -5.69 -9.13 1.27
C ASP A 32 -6.02 -10.50 0.69
N ILE A 33 -4.99 -11.27 0.34
CA ILE A 33 -5.14 -12.66 -0.11
C ILE A 33 -5.35 -13.63 1.07
N ASN A 34 -4.92 -13.24 2.27
CA ASN A 34 -5.04 -14.05 3.48
C ASN A 34 -6.42 -13.86 4.13
N LEU A 35 -7.30 -14.85 3.93
CA LEU A 35 -8.67 -14.81 4.42
C LEU A 35 -8.77 -14.83 5.96
N ASP A 36 -7.82 -15.46 6.66
CA ASP A 36 -7.80 -15.48 8.13
C ASP A 36 -7.52 -14.07 8.67
N ASN A 37 -6.60 -13.32 8.04
CA ASN A 37 -6.38 -11.93 8.37
C ASN A 37 -7.64 -11.08 8.12
N ILE A 38 -8.32 -11.29 6.99
CA ILE A 38 -9.55 -10.57 6.66
C ILE A 38 -10.64 -10.83 7.72
N GLU A 39 -10.83 -12.08 8.13
CA GLU A 39 -11.80 -12.42 9.17
C GLU A 39 -11.45 -11.74 10.51
N LEU A 40 -10.19 -11.81 10.94
CA LEU A 40 -9.72 -11.18 12.17
C LEU A 40 -9.92 -9.66 12.13
N VAL A 41 -9.50 -9.02 11.03
CA VAL A 41 -9.63 -7.58 10.83
C VAL A 41 -11.09 -7.16 10.91
N ASN A 42 -12.00 -7.85 10.19
CA ASN A 42 -13.43 -7.53 10.22
C ASN A 42 -14.03 -7.67 11.63
N LYS A 43 -13.64 -8.69 12.40
CA LYS A 43 -14.05 -8.85 13.80
C LYS A 43 -13.63 -7.68 14.68
N ILE A 44 -12.37 -7.21 14.52
CA ILE A 44 -11.86 -6.07 15.30
C ILE A 44 -12.54 -4.78 14.87
N LEU A 45 -12.65 -4.53 13.56
CA LEU A 45 -13.24 -3.29 13.04
C LEU A 45 -14.73 -3.15 13.35
N SER A 46 -15.44 -4.26 13.56
CA SER A 46 -16.85 -4.22 13.99
C SER A 46 -17.06 -3.58 15.37
N LEU A 47 -15.99 -3.38 16.14
CA LEU A 47 -16.01 -2.67 17.41
C LEU A 47 -15.87 -1.15 17.27
N TYR A 48 -15.59 -0.66 16.06
CA TYR A 48 -15.34 0.74 15.75
C TYR A 48 -16.39 1.27 14.77
N ASP A 49 -16.74 2.55 14.92
CA ASP A 49 -17.60 3.24 13.96
C ASP A 49 -16.76 3.73 12.78
N LEU A 50 -16.47 2.82 11.85
CA LEU A 50 -15.70 3.10 10.63
C LEU A 50 -16.45 2.59 9.41
N GLN A 51 -16.57 3.44 8.39
CA GLN A 51 -17.07 3.02 7.07
C GLN A 51 -16.00 2.19 6.34
N ALA A 52 -15.89 0.91 6.72
CA ALA A 52 -14.88 0.00 6.19
C ALA A 52 -15.49 -1.09 5.32
N LYS A 53 -14.80 -1.43 4.23
CA LYS A 53 -15.06 -2.60 3.38
C LYS A 53 -13.77 -3.40 3.25
N ILE A 54 -13.68 -4.51 3.99
CA ILE A 54 -12.48 -5.37 4.02
C ILE A 54 -12.84 -6.73 3.42
N TYR A 55 -12.12 -7.15 2.38
CA TYR A 55 -12.45 -8.40 1.67
C TYR A 55 -11.20 -9.10 1.09
N GLY A 56 -11.36 -10.42 0.87
CA GLY A 56 -10.32 -11.23 0.23
C GLY A 56 -10.24 -10.93 -1.27
N SER A 57 -9.05 -10.64 -1.77
CA SER A 57 -8.78 -10.47 -3.20
C SER A 57 -7.30 -10.70 -3.51
N ASP A 58 -7.04 -11.32 -4.66
CA ASP A 58 -5.70 -11.39 -5.25
C ASP A 58 -5.52 -10.22 -6.21
N ILE A 59 -4.68 -9.27 -5.82
CA ILE A 59 -4.40 -8.07 -6.62
C ILE A 59 -3.82 -8.41 -8.01
N LEU A 60 -3.23 -9.58 -8.20
CA LEU A 60 -2.76 -10.02 -9.52
C LEU A 60 -3.89 -10.38 -10.49
N CYS A 61 -5.05 -10.71 -9.95
CA CYS A 61 -6.23 -11.12 -10.70
C CYS A 61 -7.29 -10.03 -10.79
N ASP A 62 -7.45 -9.25 -9.71
CA ASP A 62 -8.53 -8.28 -9.57
C ASP A 62 -8.01 -6.98 -8.95
N ILE A 63 -7.87 -5.96 -9.78
CA ILE A 63 -7.49 -4.61 -9.33
C ILE A 63 -8.76 -3.87 -8.89
N PRO A 64 -8.85 -3.40 -7.62
CA PRO A 64 -10.01 -2.68 -7.14
C PRO A 64 -10.38 -1.50 -8.02
N ASN A 65 -11.65 -1.40 -8.39
CA ASN A 65 -12.16 -0.34 -9.23
C ASN A 65 -12.93 0.69 -8.38
N GLY A 66 -12.54 1.96 -8.50
CA GLY A 66 -13.11 3.08 -7.75
C GLY A 66 -12.21 4.30 -7.77
N GLU A 67 -12.56 5.29 -6.95
CA GLU A 67 -11.77 6.50 -6.76
C GLU A 67 -11.39 6.64 -5.29
N TRP A 68 -10.10 6.94 -5.05
CA TRP A 68 -9.56 7.12 -3.70
C TRP A 68 -8.68 8.36 -3.62
N ASP A 69 -8.67 8.98 -2.45
CA ASP A 69 -7.70 10.04 -2.20
C ASP A 69 -6.29 9.48 -2.05
N VAL A 70 -6.17 8.33 -1.36
CA VAL A 70 -4.88 7.70 -1.07
C VAL A 70 -4.96 6.18 -1.25
N VAL A 71 -3.92 5.61 -1.84
CA VAL A 71 -3.71 4.15 -1.93
C VAL A 71 -2.46 3.76 -1.16
N PHE A 72 -2.56 2.74 -0.31
CA PHE A 72 -1.45 2.14 0.41
C PHE A 72 -0.95 0.88 -0.32
N LEU A 73 0.37 0.79 -0.51
CA LEU A 73 1.10 -0.35 -1.06
C LEU A 73 2.29 -0.67 -0.14
N PHE A 74 2.00 -1.22 1.05
CA PHE A 74 3.03 -1.41 2.06
C PHE A 74 3.74 -2.76 1.88
N LYS A 75 5.02 -2.70 1.49
CA LYS A 75 5.94 -3.85 1.33
C LYS A 75 5.50 -4.90 0.29
N ILE A 76 4.43 -4.64 -0.45
CA ILE A 76 3.89 -5.59 -1.44
C ILE A 76 4.59 -5.53 -2.80
N VAL A 77 5.09 -4.36 -3.19
CA VAL A 77 5.63 -4.13 -4.54
C VAL A 77 6.75 -5.12 -4.92
N PRO A 78 7.72 -5.47 -4.04
CA PRO A 78 8.74 -6.45 -4.39
C PRO A 78 8.17 -7.84 -4.72
N LEU A 79 7.12 -8.26 -4.04
CA LEU A 79 6.45 -9.54 -4.30
C LEU A 79 5.70 -9.52 -5.63
N LEU A 80 5.02 -8.41 -5.94
CA LEU A 80 4.32 -8.24 -7.21
C LEU A 80 5.29 -8.27 -8.40
N GLU A 81 6.40 -7.55 -8.31
CA GLU A 81 7.43 -7.51 -9.35
C GLU A 81 8.14 -8.86 -9.54
N GLN A 82 8.26 -9.66 -8.47
CA GLN A 82 8.80 -11.01 -8.54
C GLN A 82 7.85 -11.97 -9.27
N GLN A 83 6.55 -11.84 -9.07
CA GLN A 83 5.54 -12.69 -9.70
C GLN A 83 5.24 -12.26 -11.15
N LYS A 84 5.16 -10.94 -11.38
CA LYS A 84 4.88 -10.37 -12.69
C LYS A 84 5.62 -9.06 -12.88
N LYS A 85 6.73 -9.12 -13.59
CA LYS A 85 7.57 -7.96 -13.87
C LYS A 85 6.78 -6.83 -14.52
N GLY A 86 6.93 -5.61 -13.98
CA GLY A 86 6.22 -4.40 -14.46
C GLY A 86 4.78 -4.28 -13.95
N TYR A 87 4.34 -5.18 -13.06
CA TYR A 87 2.95 -5.17 -12.58
C TYR A 87 2.64 -3.99 -11.67
N PHE A 88 3.61 -3.54 -10.89
CA PHE A 88 3.48 -2.34 -10.08
C PHE A 88 3.07 -1.11 -10.91
N ARG A 89 3.68 -0.94 -12.08
CA ARG A 89 3.31 0.13 -13.00
C ARG A 89 1.85 0.01 -13.44
N SER A 90 1.42 -1.20 -13.80
CA SER A 90 0.03 -1.47 -14.17
C SER A 90 -0.96 -1.11 -13.04
N ILE A 91 -0.62 -1.41 -11.79
CA ILE A 91 -1.45 -1.04 -10.63
C ILE A 91 -1.58 0.47 -10.52
N ILE A 92 -0.47 1.21 -10.53
CA ILE A 92 -0.51 2.66 -10.41
C ILE A 92 -1.27 3.31 -11.58
N GLU A 93 -1.12 2.80 -12.80
CA GLU A 93 -1.79 3.35 -13.98
C GLU A 93 -3.31 3.10 -13.93
N GLN A 94 -3.75 1.93 -13.49
CA GLN A 94 -5.16 1.53 -13.50
C GLN A 94 -5.96 2.09 -12.32
N ILE A 95 -5.36 2.19 -11.13
CA ILE A 95 -6.08 2.71 -9.97
C ILE A 95 -6.24 4.23 -10.06
N ASN A 96 -7.48 4.70 -9.96
CA ASN A 96 -7.78 6.13 -9.88
C ASN A 96 -7.57 6.63 -8.44
N SER A 97 -6.45 7.30 -8.20
CA SER A 97 -6.11 7.88 -6.91
C SER A 97 -5.26 9.14 -7.06
N LYS A 98 -5.37 10.05 -6.10
CA LYS A 98 -4.56 11.27 -6.05
C LYS A 98 -3.15 11.00 -5.55
N PHE A 99 -3.03 10.10 -4.56
CA PHE A 99 -1.76 9.79 -3.91
C PHE A 99 -1.57 8.28 -3.72
N PHE A 100 -0.32 7.83 -3.84
CA PHE A 100 0.10 6.50 -3.44
C PHE A 100 1.15 6.60 -2.34
N ILE A 101 0.96 5.88 -1.24
CA ILE A 101 1.97 5.72 -0.19
C ILE A 101 2.52 4.30 -0.30
N ILE A 102 3.81 4.22 -0.61
CA ILE A 102 4.47 2.96 -0.94
C ILE A 102 5.63 2.76 0.01
N THR A 103 5.74 1.58 0.60
CA THR A 103 6.89 1.24 1.42
C THR A 103 7.63 0.00 0.90
N PHE A 104 8.94 -0.01 1.13
CA PHE A 104 9.83 -1.12 0.79
C PHE A 104 10.66 -1.52 2.00
N PRO A 105 10.85 -2.82 2.24
CA PRO A 105 11.75 -3.27 3.29
C PRO A 105 13.21 -2.95 2.92
N THR A 106 13.97 -2.34 3.84
CA THR A 106 15.40 -2.06 3.63
C THR A 106 16.31 -3.17 4.15
N LYS A 107 15.75 -4.14 4.89
CA LYS A 107 16.44 -5.33 5.38
C LYS A 107 15.86 -6.58 4.73
N SER A 108 16.74 -7.48 4.30
CA SER A 108 16.31 -8.83 3.92
C SER A 108 15.88 -9.61 5.17
N ILE A 109 15.10 -10.68 4.98
CA ILE A 109 14.74 -11.63 6.06
C ILE A 109 16.00 -12.19 6.76
N SER A 110 17.14 -12.27 6.04
CA SER A 110 18.44 -12.69 6.57
C SER A 110 19.23 -11.57 7.27
N GLY A 111 18.67 -10.36 7.42
CA GLY A 111 19.29 -9.24 8.14
C GLY A 111 20.39 -8.48 7.39
N LYS A 112 20.67 -8.81 6.14
CA LYS A 112 21.70 -8.11 5.34
C LYS A 112 21.15 -6.82 4.72
N ASN A 113 21.80 -5.69 5.03
CA ASN A 113 21.47 -4.35 4.52
C ASN A 113 22.31 -4.00 3.27
N VAL A 114 22.36 -4.81 2.24
CA VAL A 114 23.23 -4.54 1.10
C VAL A 114 22.43 -3.83 0.00
N GLY A 115 22.59 -2.49 -0.08
CA GLY A 115 22.16 -1.71 -1.25
C GLY A 115 20.64 -1.66 -1.55
N MET A 116 19.79 -2.19 -0.67
CA MET A 116 18.35 -2.27 -0.94
C MET A 116 17.69 -0.88 -1.00
N LYS A 117 18.17 0.06 -0.19
CA LYS A 117 17.67 1.44 -0.23
C LYS A 117 17.91 2.06 -1.60
N ASP A 118 19.15 2.04 -2.07
CA ASP A 118 19.53 2.64 -3.36
C ASP A 118 18.84 1.92 -4.53
N TYR A 119 18.66 0.61 -4.41
CA TYR A 119 17.91 -0.17 -5.39
C TYR A 119 16.46 0.31 -5.52
N TYR A 120 15.73 0.47 -4.41
CA TYR A 120 14.34 0.93 -4.45
C TYR A 120 14.22 2.40 -4.84
N GLU A 121 15.18 3.25 -4.47
CA GLU A 121 15.23 4.63 -4.93
C GLU A 121 15.39 4.71 -6.46
N ASN A 122 16.33 3.97 -7.02
CA ASN A 122 16.53 3.89 -8.46
C ASN A 122 15.32 3.28 -9.19
N MET A 123 14.72 2.24 -8.59
CA MET A 123 13.53 1.61 -9.14
C MET A 123 12.38 2.62 -9.20
N MET A 124 12.09 3.32 -8.10
CA MET A 124 11.01 4.31 -8.04
C MET A 124 11.24 5.47 -9.02
N THR A 125 12.47 5.98 -9.12
CA THR A 125 12.81 7.02 -10.10
C THR A 125 12.50 6.56 -11.52
N LYS A 126 12.89 5.35 -11.90
CA LYS A 126 12.59 4.77 -13.22
C LYS A 126 11.09 4.59 -13.49
N TYR A 127 10.30 4.24 -12.47
CA TYR A 127 8.85 4.06 -12.64
C TYR A 127 8.13 5.36 -12.94
N ILE A 128 8.57 6.48 -12.36
CA ILE A 128 7.97 7.79 -12.61
C ILE A 128 8.61 8.54 -13.78
N GLU A 129 9.81 8.13 -14.21
CA GLU A 129 10.41 8.63 -15.44
C GLU A 129 9.45 8.46 -16.62
N ASN A 130 9.17 9.53 -17.35
CA ASN A 130 8.22 9.58 -18.46
C ASN A 130 6.74 9.37 -18.05
N SER A 131 6.37 9.58 -16.80
CA SER A 131 5.00 9.65 -16.33
C SER A 131 4.63 11.08 -15.92
N GLN A 132 3.34 11.33 -15.69
CA GLN A 132 2.86 12.59 -15.09
C GLN A 132 2.91 12.56 -13.56
N MET A 133 3.49 11.52 -12.97
CA MET A 133 3.56 11.32 -11.54
C MET A 133 4.80 11.98 -10.93
N GLU A 134 4.71 12.38 -9.67
CA GLU A 134 5.79 13.03 -8.93
C GLU A 134 6.01 12.36 -7.58
N ILE A 135 7.28 12.13 -7.20
CA ILE A 135 7.62 11.79 -5.81
C ILE A 135 7.63 13.07 -4.99
N ILE A 136 6.59 13.29 -4.18
CA ILE A 136 6.46 14.49 -3.34
C ILE A 136 7.05 14.31 -1.94
N PHE A 137 7.30 13.05 -1.54
CA PHE A 137 7.92 12.75 -0.25
C PHE A 137 8.70 11.44 -0.31
N ARG A 138 9.85 11.42 0.39
CA ARG A 138 10.70 10.25 0.56
C ARG A 138 11.34 10.27 1.94
N LYS A 139 11.25 9.16 2.68
CA LYS A 139 11.90 9.03 3.99
C LYS A 139 12.31 7.58 4.26
N ALA A 140 13.55 7.40 4.67
CA ALA A 140 14.04 6.12 5.17
C ALA A 140 13.82 6.04 6.69
N TYR A 141 13.30 4.91 7.13
CA TYR A 141 13.16 4.50 8.53
C TYR A 141 14.16 3.38 8.83
N PHE A 142 14.13 2.86 10.06
CA PHE A 142 15.09 1.84 10.49
C PHE A 142 15.12 0.58 9.61
N ASN A 143 13.98 0.12 9.14
CA ASN A 143 13.81 -1.13 8.39
C ASN A 143 12.98 -1.00 7.11
N GLU A 144 12.61 0.21 6.74
CA GLU A 144 11.85 0.47 5.52
C GLU A 144 12.13 1.86 4.93
N ILE A 145 11.87 2.01 3.65
CA ILE A 145 11.82 3.31 2.98
C ILE A 145 10.41 3.56 2.45
N MET A 146 9.92 4.77 2.67
CA MET A 146 8.60 5.21 2.24
C MET A 146 8.71 6.27 1.15
N PHE A 147 7.82 6.15 0.17
CA PHE A 147 7.60 7.15 -0.88
C PHE A 147 6.13 7.57 -0.88
N VAL A 148 5.89 8.85 -1.13
CA VAL A 148 4.56 9.37 -1.48
C VAL A 148 4.63 9.87 -2.91
N ILE A 149 3.79 9.28 -3.76
CA ILE A 149 3.64 9.66 -5.17
C ILE A 149 2.34 10.42 -5.31
N LYS A 150 2.41 11.55 -6.01
CA LYS A 150 1.24 12.27 -6.52
C LYS A 150 1.03 11.87 -7.99
N LYS A 151 -0.21 11.49 -8.32
CA LYS A 151 -0.64 11.19 -9.70
C LYS A 151 -1.31 12.40 -10.33
#